data_98d07a8b0921d490caaf9c96627b1ab1
#
_entry.id   98d07a8b0921d490caaf9c96627b1ab1
#
_cell.length_a   1.000
_cell.length_b   1.000
_cell.length_c   1.000
_cell.angle_alpha   90.00
_cell.angle_beta   90.00
_cell.angle_gamma   90.00
#
_symmetry.space_group_name_H-M   'P 1'
#
loop_
_entity.id
_entity.type
_entity.pdbx_description
1 polymer ?
#
loop_
_entity_poly.entity_id
_entity_poly.type
_entity_poly.pdbx_seq_one_letter_code
_entity_poly.pdbx_strand_id
1 'polypeptide(L)'
;TEAILMGFDRIQAGKAKRMLVGSCSDHGVYLWGGFDAMRVLSYKNNENPEKGSRPMSASAAGFVPGSGAGALVLESLESALERKATIYAEVLGGEVNSGGQRNGGTMTAPNSKAVQRCITNAVENCRIKAKDIDVINGHLTATSKDFTEIKNWSEALQLKDAEFPYINSLKSMIGHCLAAAGSIECVA
;
A
#
# COMPACT_ATOMS: atom_id res chain seq x y z
N THR A 1 -2.56 -0.34 -6.16
CA THR A 1 -3.50 -1.35 -5.60
C THR A 1 -4.91 -1.23 -6.15
N GLU A 2 -5.40 -0.06 -6.45
CA GLU A 2 -6.75 0.13 -7.01
C GLU A 2 -6.97 -0.66 -8.30
N ALA A 3 -6.00 -0.67 -9.22
CA ALA A 3 -6.05 -1.46 -10.44
C ALA A 3 -6.17 -2.98 -10.16
N ILE A 4 -5.57 -3.46 -9.07
CA ILE A 4 -5.65 -4.87 -8.65
C ILE A 4 -7.09 -5.20 -8.24
N LEU A 5 -7.71 -4.36 -7.42
CA LEU A 5 -9.09 -4.54 -7.01
C LEU A 5 -10.07 -4.48 -8.19
N MET A 6 -9.87 -3.53 -9.12
CA MET A 6 -10.66 -3.47 -10.34
C MET A 6 -10.56 -4.76 -11.18
N GLY A 7 -9.38 -5.35 -11.28
CA GLY A 7 -9.18 -6.62 -11.97
C GLY A 7 -9.87 -7.79 -11.25
N PHE A 8 -9.76 -7.84 -9.94
CA PHE A 8 -10.44 -8.80 -9.08
C PHE A 8 -11.96 -8.74 -9.29
N ASP A 9 -12.56 -7.56 -9.21
CA ASP A 9 -13.99 -7.35 -9.39
C ASP A 9 -14.49 -7.81 -10.77
N ARG A 10 -13.68 -7.61 -11.82
CA ARG A 10 -14.01 -8.06 -13.17
C ARG A 10 -14.04 -9.57 -13.29
N ILE A 11 -13.10 -10.26 -12.66
CA ILE A 11 -13.05 -11.72 -12.64
C ILE A 11 -14.19 -12.27 -11.79
N GLN A 12 -14.40 -11.72 -10.60
CA GLN A 12 -15.47 -12.12 -9.70
C GLN A 12 -16.86 -11.96 -10.33
N ALA A 13 -17.06 -10.90 -11.11
CA ALA A 13 -18.29 -10.66 -11.88
C ALA A 13 -18.44 -11.53 -13.13
N GLY A 14 -17.51 -12.45 -13.41
CA GLY A 14 -17.52 -13.31 -14.60
C GLY A 14 -17.27 -12.58 -15.91
N LYS A 15 -16.80 -11.33 -15.88
CA LYS A 15 -16.54 -10.50 -17.07
C LYS A 15 -15.18 -10.77 -17.70
N ALA A 16 -14.29 -11.44 -16.98
CA ALA A 16 -12.99 -11.87 -17.48
C ALA A 16 -12.54 -13.12 -16.74
N LYS A 17 -11.84 -14.01 -17.43
CA LYS A 17 -11.17 -15.16 -16.79
C LYS A 17 -9.79 -14.79 -16.27
N ARG A 18 -9.11 -13.85 -16.96
CA ARG A 18 -7.76 -13.38 -16.64
C ARG A 18 -7.68 -11.87 -16.82
N MET A 19 -6.94 -11.21 -15.95
CA MET A 19 -6.68 -9.77 -16.03
C MET A 19 -5.19 -9.52 -15.78
N LEU A 20 -4.56 -8.78 -16.66
CA LEU A 20 -3.27 -8.17 -16.38
C LEU A 20 -3.54 -6.83 -15.68
N VAL A 21 -3.07 -6.71 -14.47
CA VAL A 21 -3.26 -5.51 -13.63
C VAL A 21 -1.92 -5.01 -13.12
N GLY A 22 -1.81 -3.73 -12.91
CA GLY A 22 -0.57 -3.16 -12.41
C GLY A 22 -0.59 -1.64 -12.46
N SER A 23 0.54 -1.08 -12.12
CA SER A 23 0.77 0.35 -12.17
C SER A 23 2.25 0.64 -12.41
N CYS A 24 2.52 1.81 -12.94
CA CYS A 24 3.86 2.32 -13.13
C CYS A 24 3.94 3.76 -12.65
N SER A 25 5.12 4.19 -12.32
CA SER A 25 5.46 5.59 -12.11
C SER A 25 6.76 5.92 -12.78
N ASP A 26 6.83 7.12 -13.30
CA ASP A 26 8.03 7.69 -13.84
C ASP A 26 8.74 8.54 -12.77
N HIS A 27 9.96 8.94 -13.08
CA HIS A 27 10.71 9.90 -12.29
C HIS A 27 10.90 11.18 -13.13
N GLY A 28 10.92 12.31 -12.47
CA GLY A 28 11.12 13.56 -13.18
C GLY A 28 11.24 14.74 -12.23
N VAL A 29 12.00 15.75 -12.68
CA VAL A 29 12.28 16.94 -11.88
C VAL A 29 11.02 17.68 -11.45
N TYR A 30 9.98 17.66 -12.27
CA TYR A 30 8.71 18.34 -11.94
C TYR A 30 7.95 17.61 -10.82
N LEU A 31 7.94 16.27 -10.88
CA LEU A 31 7.29 15.45 -9.86
C LEU A 31 8.02 15.58 -8.52
N TRP A 32 9.33 15.41 -8.54
CA TRP A 32 10.14 15.48 -7.33
C TRP A 32 10.21 16.92 -6.80
N GLY A 33 10.32 17.92 -7.66
CA GLY A 33 10.27 19.33 -7.28
C GLY A 33 8.95 19.73 -6.62
N GLY A 34 7.83 19.12 -7.05
CA GLY A 34 6.53 19.29 -6.39
C GLY A 34 6.52 18.77 -4.96
N PHE A 35 7.05 17.57 -4.72
CA PHE A 35 7.16 17.02 -3.36
C PHE A 35 8.22 17.72 -2.51
N ASP A 36 9.31 18.20 -3.12
CA ASP A 36 10.31 19.02 -2.43
C ASP A 36 9.70 20.35 -1.96
N ALA A 37 8.93 21.00 -2.80
CA ALA A 37 8.21 22.22 -2.43
C ALA A 37 7.22 22.01 -1.28
N MET A 38 6.65 20.80 -1.16
CA MET A 38 5.82 20.40 -0.02
C MET A 38 6.64 20.05 1.23
N ARG A 39 7.96 20.00 1.14
CA ARG A 39 8.89 19.62 2.24
C ARG A 39 8.61 18.26 2.85
N VAL A 40 8.25 17.28 2.02
CA VAL A 40 7.98 15.90 2.45
C VAL A 40 9.09 14.92 2.06
N LEU A 41 10.07 15.36 1.28
CA LEU A 41 11.22 14.53 0.89
C LEU A 41 12.26 14.43 2.01
N SER A 42 12.99 13.32 2.02
CA SER A 42 14.14 13.13 2.90
C SER A 42 15.28 14.08 2.50
N TYR A 43 15.81 14.84 3.45
CA TYR A 43 16.87 15.83 3.22
C TYR A 43 18.06 15.68 4.17
N LYS A 44 17.94 14.89 5.21
CA LYS A 44 18.95 14.80 6.28
C LYS A 44 20.10 13.84 5.99
N ASN A 45 19.90 12.92 5.05
CA ASN A 45 20.83 11.80 4.85
C ASN A 45 21.49 11.82 3.46
N ASN A 46 21.68 12.99 2.85
CA ASN A 46 22.33 13.08 1.53
C ASN A 46 23.77 12.57 1.53
N GLU A 47 24.47 12.72 2.65
CA GLU A 47 25.85 12.20 2.82
C GLU A 47 25.90 10.69 3.12
N ASN A 48 24.73 10.10 3.51
CA ASN A 48 24.58 8.68 3.80
C ASN A 48 23.27 8.18 3.19
N PRO A 49 23.15 8.10 1.86
CA PRO A 49 21.90 7.86 1.16
C PRO A 49 21.24 6.51 1.51
N GLU A 50 22.02 5.52 1.92
CA GLU A 50 21.54 4.23 2.41
C GLU A 50 20.68 4.35 3.68
N LYS A 51 20.75 5.50 4.35
CA LYS A 51 19.93 5.83 5.53
C LYS A 51 18.77 6.78 5.20
N GLY A 52 18.54 7.07 3.93
CA GLY A 52 17.54 8.04 3.48
C GLY A 52 16.10 7.59 3.72
N SER A 53 15.79 6.34 3.37
CA SER A 53 14.44 5.79 3.53
C SER A 53 14.36 4.93 4.79
N ARG A 54 13.76 5.47 5.85
CA ARG A 54 13.71 4.83 7.18
C ARG A 54 12.31 4.86 7.79
N PRO A 55 11.33 4.15 7.19
CA PRO A 55 10.00 4.06 7.77
C PRO A 55 10.04 3.62 9.23
N MET A 56 9.15 4.17 10.04
CA MET A 56 9.02 3.91 11.49
C MET A 56 10.24 4.26 12.35
N SER A 57 11.27 4.86 11.79
CA SER A 57 12.45 5.25 12.56
C SER A 57 12.27 6.61 13.22
N ALA A 58 12.79 6.77 14.44
CA ALA A 58 12.88 8.06 15.10
C ALA A 58 13.73 9.08 14.31
N SER A 59 14.61 8.61 13.42
CA SER A 59 15.42 9.44 12.53
C SER A 59 14.82 9.65 11.15
N ALA A 60 13.58 9.22 10.91
CA ALA A 60 12.86 9.48 9.66
C ALA A 60 12.75 10.99 9.39
N ALA A 61 12.98 11.38 8.15
CA ALA A 61 13.07 12.79 7.76
C ALA A 61 12.35 13.14 6.46
N GLY A 62 11.43 12.30 6.03
CA GLY A 62 10.71 12.37 4.77
C GLY A 62 10.96 11.15 3.90
N PHE A 63 10.21 11.01 2.83
CA PHE A 63 10.37 9.87 1.94
C PHE A 63 11.45 10.12 0.88
N VAL A 64 12.05 9.04 0.40
CA VAL A 64 12.92 9.05 -0.76
C VAL A 64 12.06 8.68 -1.97
N PRO A 65 11.95 9.55 -2.98
CA PRO A 65 11.18 9.22 -4.17
C PRO A 65 11.87 8.12 -4.98
N GLY A 66 11.08 7.19 -5.47
CA GLY A 66 11.48 6.13 -6.38
C GLY A 66 10.61 6.09 -7.62
N SER A 67 10.95 5.26 -8.57
CA SER A 67 10.15 4.97 -9.74
C SER A 67 10.17 3.47 -10.03
N GLY A 68 9.23 3.02 -10.82
CA GLY A 68 9.17 1.62 -11.20
C GLY A 68 7.80 1.19 -11.72
N ALA A 69 7.63 -0.11 -11.85
CA ALA A 69 6.37 -0.72 -12.26
C ALA A 69 6.20 -2.08 -11.58
N GLY A 70 4.97 -2.44 -11.30
CA GLY A 70 4.59 -3.78 -10.85
C GLY A 70 3.37 -4.24 -11.63
N ALA A 71 3.35 -5.51 -12.02
CA ALA A 71 2.24 -6.12 -12.73
C ALA A 71 1.96 -7.53 -12.22
N LEU A 72 0.68 -7.86 -12.14
CA LEU A 72 0.20 -9.18 -11.73
C LEU A 72 -0.79 -9.71 -12.78
N VAL A 73 -0.78 -11.01 -12.96
CA VAL A 73 -1.84 -11.71 -13.67
C VAL A 73 -2.81 -12.27 -12.64
N LEU A 74 -3.99 -11.71 -12.58
CA LEU A 74 -5.10 -12.25 -11.82
C LEU A 74 -5.87 -13.23 -12.70
N GLU A 75 -6.33 -14.32 -12.12
CA GLU A 75 -7.01 -15.39 -12.85
C GLU A 75 -8.05 -16.06 -11.96
N SER A 76 -9.16 -16.53 -12.55
CA SER A 76 -10.10 -17.36 -11.81
C SER A 76 -9.45 -18.70 -11.44
N LEU A 77 -9.77 -19.23 -10.26
CA LEU A 77 -9.19 -20.49 -9.79
C LEU A 77 -9.41 -21.64 -10.80
N GLU A 78 -10.60 -21.72 -11.39
CA GLU A 78 -10.91 -22.72 -12.41
C GLU A 78 -9.95 -22.65 -13.60
N SER A 79 -9.74 -21.45 -14.14
CA SER A 79 -8.83 -21.23 -15.27
C SER A 79 -7.38 -21.54 -14.92
N ALA A 80 -6.95 -21.20 -13.70
CA ALA A 80 -5.60 -21.49 -13.23
C ALA A 80 -5.36 -23.00 -13.08
N LEU A 81 -6.33 -23.73 -12.55
CA LEU A 81 -6.27 -25.19 -12.38
C LEU A 81 -6.31 -25.90 -13.74
N GLU A 82 -7.19 -25.47 -14.66
CA GLU A 82 -7.32 -26.04 -16.02
C GLU A 82 -5.97 -26.02 -16.77
N ARG A 83 -5.23 -24.92 -16.70
CA ARG A 83 -3.92 -24.79 -17.36
C ARG A 83 -2.73 -25.19 -16.48
N LYS A 84 -2.97 -25.72 -15.27
CA LYS A 84 -1.94 -26.11 -14.30
C LYS A 84 -0.97 -24.95 -13.98
N ALA A 85 -1.52 -23.75 -13.76
CA ALA A 85 -0.73 -22.58 -13.40
C ALA A 85 -0.05 -22.73 -12.05
N THR A 86 1.10 -22.11 -11.88
CA THR A 86 1.63 -21.83 -10.56
C THR A 86 0.77 -20.75 -9.90
N ILE A 87 0.17 -21.08 -8.76
CA ILE A 87 -0.63 -20.14 -7.97
C ILE A 87 0.25 -19.67 -6.82
N TYR A 88 0.52 -18.37 -6.75
CA TYR A 88 1.36 -17.77 -5.72
C TYR A 88 0.54 -17.41 -4.47
N ALA A 89 -0.66 -16.88 -4.68
CA ALA A 89 -1.56 -16.45 -3.62
C ALA A 89 -3.00 -16.37 -4.12
N GLU A 90 -3.93 -16.30 -3.21
CA GLU A 90 -5.33 -15.97 -3.47
C GLU A 90 -5.59 -14.51 -3.10
N VAL A 91 -6.26 -13.77 -3.99
CA VAL A 91 -6.76 -12.42 -3.71
C VAL A 91 -8.16 -12.56 -3.12
N LEU A 92 -8.31 -12.30 -1.84
CA LEU A 92 -9.59 -12.43 -1.14
C LEU A 92 -10.54 -11.28 -1.41
N GLY A 93 -10.00 -10.09 -1.69
CA GLY A 93 -10.77 -8.87 -1.91
C GLY A 93 -10.02 -7.62 -1.50
N GLY A 94 -10.76 -6.57 -1.23
CA GLY A 94 -10.20 -5.30 -0.79
C GLY A 94 -11.27 -4.23 -0.63
N GLU A 95 -10.83 -2.99 -0.43
CA GLU A 95 -11.67 -1.81 -0.34
C GLU A 95 -10.92 -0.59 -0.86
N VAL A 96 -11.64 0.28 -1.53
CA VAL A 96 -11.17 1.61 -1.96
C VAL A 96 -12.18 2.66 -1.53
N ASN A 97 -11.72 3.69 -0.88
CA ASN A 97 -12.54 4.85 -0.58
C ASN A 97 -11.76 6.15 -0.80
N SER A 98 -12.45 7.26 -0.80
CA SER A 98 -11.81 8.57 -0.78
C SER A 98 -11.32 8.88 0.63
N GLY A 99 -10.00 9.09 0.78
CA GLY A 99 -9.39 9.61 2.01
C GLY A 99 -9.86 11.02 2.38
N GLY A 100 -10.48 11.68 1.43
CA GLY A 100 -11.26 12.91 1.54
C GLY A 100 -10.54 14.08 2.18
N GLN A 101 -10.78 15.26 1.66
CA GLN A 101 -10.33 16.50 2.29
C GLN A 101 -11.25 16.96 3.44
N ARG A 102 -12.39 16.30 3.61
CA ARG A 102 -13.33 16.59 4.72
C ARG A 102 -12.71 16.14 6.03
N ASN A 103 -12.97 16.90 7.08
CA ASN A 103 -12.49 16.63 8.43
C ASN A 103 -10.95 16.54 8.53
N GLY A 104 -10.23 17.36 7.76
CA GLY A 104 -8.80 17.52 7.86
C GLY A 104 -7.96 16.56 7.02
N GLY A 105 -8.57 15.75 6.14
CA GLY A 105 -7.82 14.94 5.18
C GLY A 105 -7.19 15.79 4.09
N THR A 106 -5.96 15.43 3.68
CA THR A 106 -5.22 16.02 2.57
C THR A 106 -4.68 14.92 1.66
N MET A 107 -4.08 15.29 0.53
CA MET A 107 -3.44 14.35 -0.38
C MET A 107 -2.36 13.51 0.32
N THR A 108 -1.59 14.12 1.22
CA THR A 108 -0.47 13.46 1.93
C THR A 108 -0.83 12.97 3.33
N ALA A 109 -2.06 13.24 3.80
CA ALA A 109 -2.52 12.85 5.11
C ALA A 109 -4.03 12.62 5.07
N PRO A 110 -4.48 11.44 4.65
CA PRO A 110 -5.91 11.14 4.57
C PRO A 110 -6.56 11.19 5.97
N ASN A 111 -7.86 11.41 5.98
CA ASN A 111 -8.64 11.41 7.20
C ASN A 111 -8.60 10.04 7.90
N SER A 112 -8.20 10.00 9.17
CA SER A 112 -8.07 8.74 9.93
C SER A 112 -9.34 7.91 9.96
N LYS A 113 -10.52 8.52 10.08
CA LYS A 113 -11.79 7.78 10.06
C LYS A 113 -12.09 7.14 8.70
N ALA A 114 -11.69 7.81 7.61
CA ALA A 114 -11.81 7.22 6.28
C ALA A 114 -10.87 6.03 6.09
N VAL A 115 -9.62 6.14 6.58
CA VAL A 115 -8.64 5.04 6.57
C VAL A 115 -9.13 3.86 7.39
N GLN A 116 -9.55 4.10 8.64
CA GLN A 116 -10.08 3.05 9.52
C GLN A 116 -11.27 2.33 8.89
N ARG A 117 -12.23 3.06 8.31
CA ARG A 117 -13.37 2.48 7.60
C ARG A 117 -12.92 1.64 6.40
N CYS A 118 -11.94 2.10 5.63
CA CYS A 118 -11.40 1.34 4.51
C CYS A 118 -10.81 0.00 4.97
N ILE A 119 -10.04 0.01 6.05
CA ILE A 119 -9.44 -1.20 6.64
C ILE A 119 -10.55 -2.15 7.13
N THR A 120 -11.50 -1.65 7.90
CA THR A 120 -12.60 -2.46 8.44
C THR A 120 -13.42 -3.09 7.31
N ASN A 121 -13.81 -2.29 6.31
CA ASN A 121 -14.56 -2.80 5.16
C ASN A 121 -13.75 -3.84 4.36
N ALA A 122 -12.44 -3.64 4.19
CA ALA A 122 -11.60 -4.62 3.51
C ALA A 122 -11.60 -5.97 4.23
N VAL A 123 -11.46 -5.98 5.55
CA VAL A 123 -11.51 -7.19 6.39
C VAL A 123 -12.88 -7.87 6.27
N GLU A 124 -13.96 -7.10 6.34
CA GLU A 124 -15.33 -7.60 6.18
C GLU A 124 -15.58 -8.18 4.79
N ASN A 125 -15.19 -7.46 3.72
CA ASN A 125 -15.35 -7.90 2.34
C ASN A 125 -14.57 -9.20 2.06
N CYS A 126 -13.40 -9.35 2.66
CA CYS A 126 -12.59 -10.56 2.59
C CYS A 126 -13.14 -11.71 3.47
N ARG A 127 -14.12 -11.45 4.33
CA ARG A 127 -14.72 -12.43 5.27
C ARG A 127 -13.69 -13.10 6.18
N ILE A 128 -12.65 -12.41 6.54
CA ILE A 128 -11.63 -12.84 7.50
C ILE A 128 -11.82 -12.14 8.85
N LYS A 129 -11.13 -12.61 9.87
CA LYS A 129 -11.06 -11.92 11.16
C LYS A 129 -9.77 -11.12 11.24
N ALA A 130 -9.77 -10.03 11.98
CA ALA A 130 -8.57 -9.23 12.19
C ALA A 130 -7.36 -10.06 12.69
N LYS A 131 -7.59 -11.04 13.54
CA LYS A 131 -6.57 -11.95 14.09
C LYS A 131 -6.00 -12.95 13.06
N ASP A 132 -6.62 -13.07 11.89
CA ASP A 132 -6.14 -13.95 10.82
C ASP A 132 -5.13 -13.21 9.92
N ILE A 133 -4.82 -11.95 10.23
CA ILE A 133 -3.83 -11.14 9.53
C ILE A 133 -2.48 -11.31 10.24
N ASP A 134 -1.52 -11.90 9.58
CA ASP A 134 -0.17 -12.11 10.12
C ASP A 134 0.75 -10.93 9.82
N VAL A 135 0.61 -10.33 8.63
CA VAL A 135 1.51 -9.27 8.14
C VAL A 135 0.74 -8.14 7.48
N ILE A 136 1.14 -6.92 7.78
CA ILE A 136 0.72 -5.70 7.09
C ILE A 136 1.92 -5.15 6.30
N ASN A 137 1.80 -5.07 4.98
CA ASN A 137 2.71 -4.25 4.20
C ASN A 137 2.15 -2.83 4.16
N GLY A 138 2.68 -1.98 5.04
CA GLY A 138 2.17 -0.64 5.27
C GLY A 138 2.61 0.37 4.21
N HIS A 139 1.86 1.46 4.10
CA HIS A 139 2.28 2.58 3.25
C HIS A 139 3.54 3.25 3.78
N LEU A 140 3.66 3.45 5.06
CA LEU A 140 4.81 3.89 5.86
C LEU A 140 5.96 4.51 5.03
N THR A 141 6.01 5.81 4.97
CA THR A 141 6.85 6.55 4.02
C THR A 141 8.07 7.24 4.64
N ALA A 142 8.46 6.88 5.83
CA ALA A 142 9.50 7.57 6.61
C ALA A 142 9.14 9.03 6.93
N THR A 143 7.86 9.32 7.10
CA THR A 143 7.34 10.64 7.46
C THR A 143 6.76 10.64 8.87
N SER A 144 6.44 11.81 9.39
CA SER A 144 5.73 11.96 10.67
C SER A 144 4.34 11.27 10.69
N LYS A 145 3.85 10.80 9.53
CA LYS A 145 2.56 10.14 9.39
C LYS A 145 2.62 8.63 9.62
N ASP A 146 3.80 8.03 9.65
CA ASP A 146 3.97 6.59 9.91
C ASP A 146 3.28 6.16 11.20
N PHE A 147 3.47 6.93 12.28
CA PHE A 147 2.80 6.65 13.56
C PHE A 147 1.27 6.72 13.45
N THR A 148 0.74 7.68 12.69
CA THR A 148 -0.70 7.81 12.47
C THR A 148 -1.25 6.62 11.70
N GLU A 149 -0.50 6.11 10.73
CA GLU A 149 -0.89 4.92 9.97
C GLU A 149 -0.97 3.68 10.87
N ILE A 150 0.07 3.42 11.67
CA ILE A 150 0.08 2.31 12.63
C ILE A 150 -1.10 2.40 13.59
N LYS A 151 -1.36 3.60 14.11
CA LYS A 151 -2.51 3.85 14.99
C LYS A 151 -3.83 3.55 14.29
N ASN A 152 -3.99 3.95 13.03
CA ASN A 152 -5.20 3.66 12.26
C ASN A 152 -5.42 2.15 12.06
N TRP A 153 -4.36 1.38 11.80
CA TRP A 153 -4.41 -0.07 11.73
C TRP A 153 -4.84 -0.67 13.08
N SER A 154 -4.19 -0.27 14.16
CA SER A 154 -4.52 -0.77 15.51
C SER A 154 -5.97 -0.47 15.91
N GLU A 155 -6.46 0.74 15.63
CA GLU A 155 -7.82 1.15 15.93
C GLU A 155 -8.85 0.41 15.05
N ALA A 156 -8.56 0.22 13.77
CA ALA A 156 -9.48 -0.47 12.84
C ALA A 156 -9.59 -1.96 13.12
N LEU A 157 -8.47 -2.62 13.41
CA LEU A 157 -8.41 -4.04 13.71
C LEU A 157 -8.78 -4.37 15.16
N GLN A 158 -8.75 -3.38 16.05
CA GLN A 158 -8.91 -3.52 17.50
C GLN A 158 -7.88 -4.49 18.13
N LEU A 159 -6.68 -4.56 17.54
CA LEU A 159 -5.57 -5.39 18.00
C LEU A 159 -4.44 -4.52 18.55
N LYS A 160 -3.74 -5.02 19.57
CA LYS A 160 -2.66 -4.31 20.25
C LYS A 160 -1.56 -5.27 20.68
N ASP A 161 -0.40 -4.69 20.97
CA ASP A 161 0.74 -5.41 21.54
C ASP A 161 1.08 -6.70 20.77
N ALA A 162 1.10 -7.82 21.46
CA ALA A 162 1.45 -9.12 20.86
C ALA A 162 0.40 -9.66 19.89
N GLU A 163 -0.82 -9.13 19.89
CA GLU A 163 -1.87 -9.54 18.93
C GLU A 163 -1.84 -8.72 17.64
N PHE A 164 -1.07 -7.60 17.61
CA PHE A 164 -0.96 -6.77 16.43
C PHE A 164 -0.08 -7.47 15.38
N PRO A 165 -0.51 -7.51 14.10
CA PRO A 165 0.26 -8.13 13.02
C PRO A 165 1.67 -7.56 12.87
N TYR A 166 2.59 -8.35 12.35
CA TYR A 166 3.86 -7.80 11.90
C TYR A 166 3.62 -6.73 10.84
N ILE A 167 4.33 -5.61 10.93
CA ILE A 167 4.20 -4.54 9.96
C ILE A 167 5.56 -4.20 9.37
N ASN A 168 5.61 -4.07 8.05
CA ASN A 168 6.80 -3.65 7.32
C ASN A 168 6.47 -2.58 6.29
N SER A 169 7.50 -2.05 5.66
CA SER A 169 7.36 -1.22 4.47
C SER A 169 8.51 -1.49 3.51
N LEU A 170 8.19 -1.92 2.32
CA LEU A 170 9.15 -2.13 1.23
C LEU A 170 9.89 -0.84 0.85
N LYS A 171 9.30 0.31 1.17
CA LYS A 171 9.90 1.62 0.89
C LYS A 171 11.22 1.88 1.61
N SER A 172 11.53 1.08 2.65
CA SER A 172 12.87 1.09 3.26
C SER A 172 13.97 0.66 2.28
N MET A 173 13.63 -0.14 1.27
CA MET A 173 14.57 -0.72 0.31
C MET A 173 14.57 0.02 -1.03
N ILE A 174 13.38 0.42 -1.51
CA ILE A 174 13.21 0.94 -2.88
C ILE A 174 12.73 2.40 -2.93
N GLY A 175 12.54 3.04 -1.79
CA GLY A 175 11.91 4.36 -1.72
C GLY A 175 10.42 4.30 -2.04
N HIS A 176 9.81 5.45 -2.22
CA HIS A 176 8.39 5.57 -2.53
C HIS A 176 8.17 5.69 -4.04
N CYS A 177 7.79 4.58 -4.67
CA CYS A 177 7.52 4.52 -6.11
C CYS A 177 6.14 5.11 -6.52
N LEU A 178 5.57 5.98 -5.70
CA LEU A 178 4.35 6.76 -5.99
C LEU A 178 3.21 5.88 -6.51
N ALA A 179 2.74 6.14 -7.74
CA ALA A 179 1.64 5.39 -8.34
C ALA A 179 1.94 3.89 -8.49
N ALA A 180 3.21 3.51 -8.65
CA ALA A 180 3.63 2.11 -8.76
C ALA A 180 3.73 1.39 -7.41
N ALA A 181 3.80 2.11 -6.29
CA ALA A 181 4.12 1.54 -4.98
C ALA A 181 3.28 0.31 -4.64
N GLY A 182 1.96 0.42 -4.72
CA GLY A 182 1.08 -0.68 -4.32
C GLY A 182 1.17 -1.92 -5.20
N SER A 183 1.47 -1.78 -6.50
CA SER A 183 1.66 -2.94 -7.38
C SER A 183 3.01 -3.62 -7.15
N ILE A 184 4.07 -2.84 -6.92
CA ILE A 184 5.39 -3.39 -6.58
C ILE A 184 5.32 -4.12 -5.23
N GLU A 185 4.68 -3.52 -4.24
CA GLU A 185 4.49 -4.08 -2.90
C GLU A 185 3.66 -5.38 -2.92
N CYS A 186 2.75 -5.55 -3.87
CA CYS A 186 2.00 -6.79 -4.04
C CYS A 186 2.80 -7.88 -4.77
N VAL A 187 3.84 -7.52 -5.55
CA VAL A 187 4.68 -8.47 -6.28
C VAL A 187 5.80 -9.02 -5.37
N ALA A 188 6.28 -8.20 -4.43
CA ALA A 188 7.39 -8.54 -3.55
C ALA A 188 6.97 -9.40 -2.37
#